data_103a75bcf4e396b72015cd64d054ae7a
#
_entry.id   103a75bcf4e396b72015cd64d054ae7a
#
_cell.length_a   1.000
_cell.length_b   1.000
_cell.length_c   1.000
_cell.angle_alpha   90.00
_cell.angle_beta   90.00
_cell.angle_gamma   90.00
#
_symmetry.space_group_name_H-M   'P 1'
#
loop_
_entity.id
_entity.type
_entity.pdbx_description
1 polymer ?
#
loop_
_entity_poly.entity_id
_entity_poly.type
_entity_poly.pdbx_seq_one_letter_code
_entity_poly.pdbx_strand_id
1 'polypeptide(L)'
;MLQLFVYGSLKRGFPNEHVNTGRRIEGKYRTRERYPMYLLGEGEVPCILSPPGSGYQVVGELYEVNEDDLARMDRLERIGEPQGYERIVVAVERFDSESIEQDLALVYLKQE
;
A
#
# COMPACT_ATOMS: atom_id res chain seq x y z
N MET A 1 13.40 9.14 -6.35
CA MET A 1 12.83 7.91 -5.74
C MET A 1 11.34 8.07 -5.57
N LEU A 2 10.60 7.02 -5.78
CA LEU A 2 9.16 7.00 -5.57
C LEU A 2 8.86 6.43 -4.19
N GLN A 3 7.70 6.79 -3.65
CA GLN A 3 7.24 6.26 -2.36
C GLN A 3 6.08 5.31 -2.59
N LEU A 4 6.14 4.16 -1.91
CA LEU A 4 5.12 3.13 -1.99
C LEU A 4 4.58 2.85 -0.58
N PHE A 5 3.26 2.95 -0.42
CA PHE A 5 2.57 2.61 0.80
C PHE A 5 2.11 1.14 0.73
N VAL A 6 2.51 0.35 1.70
CA VAL A 6 2.28 -1.10 1.69
C VAL A 6 1.48 -1.49 2.93
N TYR A 7 0.34 -2.13 2.70
CA TYR A 7 -0.55 -2.56 3.79
C TYR A 7 -0.82 -4.07 3.79
N GLY A 8 -0.36 -4.79 2.79
CA GLY A 8 -0.62 -6.22 2.61
C GLY A 8 0.65 -7.06 2.66
N SER A 9 0.70 -8.08 1.82
CA SER A 9 1.74 -9.11 1.83
C SER A 9 3.17 -8.61 1.55
N LEU A 10 3.31 -7.39 1.05
CA LEU A 10 4.63 -6.78 0.81
C LEU A 10 5.22 -6.13 2.07
N LYS A 11 4.46 -6.04 3.16
CA LYS A 11 4.98 -5.50 4.42
C LYS A 11 6.03 -6.43 5.03
N ARG A 12 6.95 -5.83 5.80
CA ARG A 12 7.97 -6.60 6.51
C ARG A 12 7.32 -7.64 7.41
N GLY A 13 7.78 -8.88 7.33
CA GLY A 13 7.24 -10.01 8.09
C GLY A 13 6.05 -10.71 7.46
N PHE A 14 5.54 -10.22 6.33
CA PHE A 14 4.43 -10.84 5.60
C PHE A 14 4.94 -11.69 4.43
N PRO A 15 4.10 -12.60 3.88
CA PRO A 15 4.58 -13.64 2.96
C PRO A 15 5.37 -13.17 1.74
N ASN A 16 5.06 -12.01 1.19
CA ASN A 16 5.72 -11.50 -0.01
C ASN A 16 6.72 -10.38 0.27
N GLU A 17 7.19 -10.28 1.49
CA GLU A 17 8.20 -9.28 1.89
C GLU A 17 9.41 -9.32 0.96
N HIS A 18 9.85 -10.50 0.55
CA HIS A 18 11.04 -10.68 -0.27
C HIS A 18 10.93 -10.05 -1.68
N VAL A 19 9.72 -9.76 -2.14
CA VAL A 19 9.50 -9.08 -3.42
C VAL A 19 9.70 -7.58 -3.28
N ASN A 20 9.47 -7.05 -2.07
CA ASN A 20 9.66 -5.63 -1.78
C ASN A 20 11.13 -5.36 -1.48
N THR A 21 11.87 -4.91 -2.51
CA THR A 21 13.29 -4.57 -2.39
C THR A 21 13.53 -3.10 -2.12
N GLY A 22 12.48 -2.32 -1.86
CA GLY A 22 12.58 -0.93 -1.49
C GLY A 22 13.13 -0.73 -0.09
N ARG A 23 13.51 0.52 0.22
CA ARG A 23 14.03 0.90 1.55
C ARG A 23 12.87 1.40 2.41
N ARG A 24 12.66 0.76 3.55
CA ARG A 24 11.61 1.19 4.48
C ARG A 24 11.92 2.57 5.04
N ILE A 25 10.93 3.44 5.02
CA ILE A 25 10.99 4.75 5.67
C ILE A 25 10.50 4.57 7.10
N GLU A 26 11.29 5.04 8.06
CA GLU A 26 10.94 4.91 9.46
C GLU A 26 9.65 5.63 9.80
N GLY A 27 8.84 5.02 10.66
CA GLY A 27 7.60 5.60 11.15
C GLY A 27 6.40 4.70 10.88
N LYS A 28 5.29 5.09 11.49
CA LYS A 28 3.99 4.45 11.31
C LYS A 28 3.12 5.35 10.46
N TYR A 29 2.61 4.80 9.37
CA TYR A 29 1.84 5.55 8.39
C TYR A 29 0.45 4.98 8.25
N ARG A 30 -0.48 5.84 7.85
CA ARG A 30 -1.85 5.45 7.53
C ARG A 30 -2.37 6.32 6.40
N THR A 31 -3.39 5.85 5.71
CA THR A 31 -4.09 6.67 4.72
C THR A 31 -4.75 7.86 5.42
N ARG A 32 -4.75 9.04 4.79
CA ARG A 32 -5.45 10.22 5.32
C ARG A 32 -6.96 10.05 5.22
N GLU A 33 -7.43 9.46 4.13
CA GLU A 33 -8.84 9.20 3.91
C GLU A 33 -9.20 7.79 4.37
N ARG A 34 -10.47 7.54 4.59
CA ARG A 34 -10.98 6.22 4.92
C ARG A 34 -11.27 5.46 3.65
N TYR A 35 -10.91 4.18 3.65
CA TYR A 35 -11.14 3.28 2.52
C TYR A 35 -11.85 2.02 2.99
N PRO A 36 -12.82 1.52 2.20
CA PRO A 36 -13.35 0.18 2.45
C PRO A 36 -12.22 -0.84 2.30
N MET A 37 -12.22 -1.84 3.16
CA MET A 37 -11.22 -2.90 3.10
C MET A 37 -11.87 -4.21 3.49
N TYR A 38 -11.53 -5.29 2.78
CA TYR A 38 -11.95 -6.62 3.18
C TYR A 38 -10.86 -7.64 2.84
N LEU A 39 -11.05 -8.86 3.34
CA LEU A 39 -10.08 -9.92 3.16
C LEU A 39 -10.42 -10.75 1.92
N LEU A 40 -9.41 -11.06 1.12
CA LEU A 40 -9.55 -11.82 -0.11
C LEU A 40 -8.93 -13.20 0.04
N GLY A 41 -9.63 -14.20 -0.48
CA GLY A 41 -9.13 -15.56 -0.59
C GLY A 41 -8.95 -16.26 0.75
N GLU A 42 -8.44 -17.48 0.69
CA GLU A 42 -8.24 -18.33 1.88
C GLU A 42 -7.12 -17.78 2.78
N GLY A 43 -6.16 -17.08 2.19
CA GLY A 43 -5.07 -16.46 2.94
C GLY A 43 -5.46 -15.18 3.67
N GLU A 44 -6.70 -14.75 3.56
CA GLU A 44 -7.20 -13.53 4.20
C GLU A 44 -6.33 -12.31 3.89
N VAL A 45 -6.01 -12.11 2.63
CA VAL A 45 -5.18 -10.99 2.18
C VAL A 45 -5.99 -9.70 2.24
N PRO A 46 -5.52 -8.68 2.98
CA PRO A 46 -6.24 -7.42 3.03
C PRO A 46 -6.22 -6.71 1.67
N CYS A 47 -7.34 -6.13 1.31
CA CYS A 47 -7.51 -5.40 0.06
C CYS A 47 -8.25 -4.10 0.28
N ILE A 48 -7.60 -2.97 -0.05
CA ILE A 48 -8.23 -1.66 -0.05
C ILE A 48 -9.07 -1.51 -1.31
N LEU A 49 -10.25 -0.94 -1.16
CA LEU A 49 -11.14 -0.65 -2.27
C LEU A 49 -11.25 0.86 -2.48
N SER A 50 -11.25 1.28 -3.74
CA SER A 50 -11.59 2.64 -4.16
C SER A 50 -13.10 2.69 -4.49
N PRO A 51 -13.79 3.82 -4.29
CA PRO A 51 -13.29 5.12 -3.86
C PRO A 51 -13.21 5.27 -2.34
N PRO A 52 -12.46 6.30 -1.85
CA PRO A 52 -12.45 6.61 -0.43
C PRO A 52 -13.78 7.22 0.03
N GLY A 53 -13.96 7.32 1.34
CA GLY A 53 -15.11 7.98 1.96
C GLY A 53 -15.77 7.17 3.05
N SER A 54 -15.54 5.86 3.09
CA SER A 54 -16.06 4.98 4.12
C SER A 54 -15.00 3.95 4.50
N GLY A 55 -15.23 3.25 5.62
CA GLY A 55 -14.30 2.22 6.07
C GLY A 55 -13.29 2.76 7.07
N TYR A 56 -12.00 2.54 6.80
CA TYR A 56 -10.94 2.76 7.78
C TYR A 56 -9.80 3.60 7.21
N GLN A 57 -9.12 4.33 8.10
CA GLN A 57 -7.79 4.80 7.79
C GLN A 57 -6.88 3.57 7.86
N VAL A 58 -6.28 3.19 6.75
CA VAL A 58 -5.54 1.93 6.66
C VAL A 58 -4.10 2.16 7.10
N VAL A 59 -3.66 1.37 8.09
CA VAL A 59 -2.29 1.44 8.61
C VAL A 59 -1.37 0.58 7.76
N GLY A 60 -0.17 1.08 7.49
CA GLY A 60 0.81 0.36 6.70
C GLY A 60 2.21 0.92 6.86
N GLU A 61 3.08 0.51 5.95
CA GLU A 61 4.47 0.91 5.91
C GLU A 61 4.76 1.70 4.64
N LEU A 62 5.70 2.64 4.73
CA LEU A 62 6.10 3.45 3.59
C LEU A 62 7.52 3.06 3.17
N TYR A 63 7.73 2.91 1.85
CA TYR A 63 9.02 2.51 1.30
C TYR A 63 9.45 3.48 0.20
N GLU A 64 10.75 3.72 0.12
CA GLU A 64 11.34 4.34 -1.07
C GLU A 64 11.66 3.24 -2.08
N VAL A 65 11.20 3.41 -3.30
CA VAL A 65 11.36 2.42 -4.36
C VAL A 65 11.85 3.10 -5.63
N ASN A 66 12.55 2.34 -6.48
CA ASN A 66 12.90 2.77 -7.83
C ASN A 66 11.98 2.10 -8.85
N GLU A 67 12.18 2.41 -10.13
CA GLU A 67 11.34 1.86 -11.19
C GLU A 67 11.47 0.33 -11.31
N ASP A 68 12.65 -0.22 -11.08
CA ASP A 68 12.85 -1.67 -11.11
C ASP A 68 12.11 -2.37 -9.97
N ASP A 69 12.16 -1.78 -8.77
CA ASP A 69 11.41 -2.28 -7.62
C ASP A 69 9.91 -2.32 -7.93
N LEU A 70 9.38 -1.21 -8.49
CA LEU A 70 7.97 -1.13 -8.86
C LEU A 70 7.60 -2.15 -9.93
N ALA A 71 8.45 -2.36 -10.93
CA ALA A 71 8.18 -3.33 -11.99
C ALA A 71 7.99 -4.75 -11.43
N ARG A 72 8.81 -5.12 -10.45
CA ARG A 72 8.66 -6.43 -9.78
C ARG A 72 7.35 -6.54 -9.00
N MET A 73 7.00 -5.48 -8.27
CA MET A 73 5.76 -5.45 -7.48
C MET A 73 4.53 -5.36 -8.37
N ASP A 74 4.58 -4.63 -9.47
CA ASP A 74 3.50 -4.59 -10.45
C ASP A 74 3.19 -5.98 -10.99
N ARG A 75 4.21 -6.79 -11.24
CA ARG A 75 4.00 -8.17 -11.70
C ARG A 75 3.35 -9.02 -10.62
N LEU A 76 3.76 -8.89 -9.36
CA LEU A 76 3.15 -9.61 -8.24
C LEU A 76 1.68 -9.23 -8.09
N GLU A 77 1.37 -7.94 -8.19
CA GLU A 77 0.01 -7.43 -8.02
C GLU A 77 -0.82 -7.53 -9.30
N ARG A 78 -0.24 -8.04 -10.38
CA ARG A 78 -0.91 -8.32 -11.65
C ARG A 78 -1.54 -7.06 -12.26
N ILE A 79 -0.81 -5.96 -12.24
CA ILE A 79 -1.25 -4.69 -12.82
C ILE A 79 -1.55 -4.89 -14.32
N GLY A 80 -2.70 -4.40 -14.75
CA GLY A 80 -3.13 -4.51 -16.14
C GLY A 80 -3.92 -5.78 -16.47
N GLU A 81 -4.04 -6.73 -15.53
CA GLU A 81 -4.85 -7.93 -15.70
C GLU A 81 -6.24 -7.73 -15.09
N PRO A 82 -7.29 -8.39 -15.62
CA PRO A 82 -8.66 -8.18 -15.13
C PRO A 82 -8.86 -8.48 -13.66
N GLN A 83 -8.10 -9.42 -13.10
CA GLN A 83 -8.19 -9.79 -11.69
C GLN A 83 -7.09 -9.16 -10.85
N GLY A 84 -6.29 -8.28 -11.45
CA GLY A 84 -5.17 -7.66 -10.77
C GLY A 84 -5.56 -6.41 -9.98
N TYR A 85 -4.57 -5.86 -9.28
CA TYR A 85 -4.71 -4.60 -8.57
C TYR A 85 -4.48 -3.41 -9.51
N GLU A 86 -4.90 -2.24 -9.08
CA GLU A 86 -4.52 -0.98 -9.69
C GLU A 86 -3.52 -0.27 -8.80
N ARG A 87 -2.63 0.50 -9.40
CA ARG A 87 -1.66 1.32 -8.67
C ARG A 87 -2.05 2.78 -8.83
N ILE A 88 -2.38 3.43 -7.72
CA ILE A 88 -2.77 4.85 -7.72
C ILE A 88 -2.01 5.61 -6.66
N VAL A 89 -2.08 6.94 -6.71
CA VAL A 89 -1.48 7.83 -5.71
C VAL A 89 -2.53 8.15 -4.65
N VAL A 90 -2.16 7.99 -3.38
CA VAL A 90 -3.02 8.34 -2.25
C VAL A 90 -2.27 9.22 -1.26
N ALA A 91 -3.01 9.99 -0.49
CA ALA A 91 -2.45 10.78 0.61
C ALA A 91 -2.29 9.90 1.84
N VAL A 92 -1.11 9.91 2.42
CA VAL A 92 -0.78 9.18 3.65
C VAL A 92 -0.25 10.15 4.70
N GLU A 93 -0.30 9.74 5.96
CA GLU A 93 0.22 10.55 7.06
C GLU A 93 0.95 9.68 8.07
N ARG A 94 2.03 10.22 8.61
CA ARG A 94 2.75 9.61 9.73
C ARG A 94 2.01 9.97 11.02
N PHE A 95 1.73 8.98 11.87
CA PHE A 95 0.93 9.21 13.09
C PHE A 95 1.62 8.80 14.39
N ASP A 96 2.89 8.39 14.33
CA ASP A 96 3.67 8.00 15.52
C ASP A 96 4.60 9.11 16.03
N SER A 97 4.39 10.33 15.57
CA SER A 97 5.18 11.49 15.96
C SER A 97 4.26 12.64 16.36
N GLU A 98 4.79 13.59 17.14
CA GLU A 98 4.00 14.74 17.62
C GLU A 98 3.53 15.63 16.48
N SER A 99 4.30 15.72 15.41
CA SER A 99 3.90 16.47 14.22
C SER A 99 3.43 15.47 13.15
N ILE A 100 2.26 15.75 12.60
CA ILE A 100 1.72 14.92 11.52
C ILE A 100 2.43 15.28 10.24
N GLU A 101 3.19 14.34 9.70
CA GLU A 101 3.83 14.48 8.40
C GLU A 101 2.93 13.86 7.33
N GLN A 102 2.61 14.65 6.32
CA GLN A 102 1.74 14.23 5.22
C GLN A 102 2.56 14.04 3.96
N ASP A 103 2.21 13.05 3.16
CA ASP A 103 2.89 12.75 1.92
C ASP A 103 1.95 12.08 0.92
N LEU A 104 2.40 11.99 -0.31
CA LEU A 104 1.71 11.24 -1.35
C LEU A 104 2.50 9.97 -1.64
N ALA A 105 1.80 8.87 -1.78
CA ALA A 105 2.43 7.58 -2.03
C ALA A 105 1.62 6.76 -3.02
N LEU A 106 2.31 5.91 -3.76
CA LEU A 106 1.67 4.90 -4.60
C LEU A 106 1.11 3.80 -3.72
N VAL A 107 -0.02 3.24 -4.09
CA VAL A 107 -0.64 2.12 -3.39
C VAL A 107 -1.31 1.19 -4.38
N TYR A 108 -1.29 -0.11 -4.07
CA TYR A 108 -2.03 -1.11 -4.82
C TYR A 108 -3.40 -1.32 -4.18
N LEU A 109 -4.45 -1.14 -4.97
CA LEU A 109 -5.82 -1.33 -4.51
C LEU A 109 -6.70 -1.86 -5.64
N LYS A 110 -7.95 -2.18 -5.33
CA LYS A 110 -8.95 -2.59 -6.33
C LYS A 110 -10.08 -1.59 -6.34
N GLN A 111 -10.76 -1.48 -7.47
CA GLN A 111 -11.99 -0.71 -7.54
C GLN A 111 -13.17 -1.53 -7.03
N GLU A 112 -14.06 -0.84 -6.37
CA GLU A 112 -15.28 -1.45 -5.83
C GLU A 112 -16.26 -1.80 -6.95
#